data_72fc36fedcc9ee43be4174dc88ee7f32
#
_entry.id   72fc36fedcc9ee43be4174dc88ee7f32
#
_cell.length_a   1.000
_cell.length_b   1.000
_cell.length_c   1.000
_cell.angle_alpha   90.00
_cell.angle_beta   90.00
_cell.angle_gamma   90.00
#
_symmetry.space_group_name_H-M   'P 1'
#
loop_
_entity.id
_entity.type
_entity.pdbx_description
1 polymer ?
#
loop_
_entity_poly.entity_id
_entity_poly.type
_entity_poly.pdbx_seq_one_letter_code
_entity_poly.pdbx_strand_id
1 'polypeptide(L)'
;MDAIAQFFHAIPIDLLIIQTVNGIVTGMILALVASGLTLIFGIMDVVNFAHGELFMLGAYLGFVVFVSTGSFWLALVGAALIVAVLGAAMQIVALRPLIGRDPLNTILATFGISLVLQNYALWQFGPVVRKIPAPISSQFTLFYLQYPWYRVLIAALSAAIIGGFWLFLKHGKFGVWIRATAQDRTMAQAMGIPVPLVYTGVFAIGAAMAAASGVLFAPMVGVSHTMGLDWVLKAFIVVVVGGMGNCVGSIAAAIFISLIEAYTTIWLDPSRAVIVSFVILILTLLFRPTGLFAATPR
;
A
#
# COMPACT_ATOMS: atom_id res chain seq x y z
N MET A 1 -30.95 -15.16 22.21
CA MET A 1 -30.66 -15.33 20.76
C MET A 1 -31.45 -14.33 19.92
N ASP A 2 -32.65 -13.94 20.34
CA ASP A 2 -33.53 -13.06 19.53
C ASP A 2 -33.05 -11.61 19.41
N ALA A 3 -32.39 -11.03 20.41
CA ALA A 3 -31.87 -9.67 20.36
C ALA A 3 -30.73 -9.50 19.34
N ILE A 4 -29.89 -10.51 19.19
CA ILE A 4 -28.79 -10.52 18.20
C ILE A 4 -29.37 -10.67 16.78
N ALA A 5 -30.36 -11.55 16.61
CA ALA A 5 -31.05 -11.72 15.33
C ALA A 5 -31.81 -10.46 14.90
N GLN A 6 -32.52 -9.80 15.82
CA GLN A 6 -33.19 -8.51 15.57
C GLN A 6 -32.20 -7.39 15.26
N PHE A 7 -31.02 -7.37 15.86
CA PHE A 7 -29.99 -6.38 15.60
C PHE A 7 -29.41 -6.53 14.18
N PHE A 8 -29.22 -7.75 13.67
CA PHE A 8 -28.79 -7.99 12.29
C PHE A 8 -29.89 -7.76 11.25
N HIS A 9 -31.16 -7.95 11.59
CA HIS A 9 -32.29 -7.63 10.71
C HIS A 9 -32.57 -6.13 10.57
N ALA A 10 -32.02 -5.30 11.46
CA ALA A 10 -32.18 -3.85 11.41
C ALA A 10 -31.23 -3.12 10.44
N ILE A 11 -30.22 -3.84 9.88
CA ILE A 11 -29.26 -3.21 8.95
C ILE A 11 -29.83 -3.24 7.53
N PRO A 12 -30.01 -2.07 6.90
CA PRO A 12 -30.47 -2.02 5.50
C PRO A 12 -29.47 -2.75 4.59
N ILE A 13 -29.97 -3.59 3.70
CA ILE A 13 -29.14 -4.31 2.71
C ILE A 13 -28.31 -3.34 1.88
N ASP A 14 -28.87 -2.16 1.57
CA ASP A 14 -28.20 -1.10 0.84
C ASP A 14 -26.91 -0.63 1.53
N LEU A 15 -26.94 -0.52 2.86
CA LEU A 15 -25.75 -0.15 3.65
C LEU A 15 -24.65 -1.22 3.57
N LEU A 16 -25.03 -2.51 3.63
CA LEU A 16 -24.08 -3.61 3.49
C LEU A 16 -23.42 -3.61 2.10
N ILE A 17 -24.20 -3.38 1.04
CA ILE A 17 -23.65 -3.31 -0.33
C ILE A 17 -22.68 -2.15 -0.46
N ILE A 18 -23.02 -0.97 0.06
CA ILE A 18 -22.13 0.20 0.00
C ILE A 18 -20.85 -0.04 0.78
N GLN A 19 -20.94 -0.65 1.96
CA GLN A 19 -19.73 -0.98 2.74
C GLN A 19 -18.89 -2.06 2.07
N THR A 20 -19.51 -3.01 1.36
CA THR A 20 -18.77 -3.97 0.53
C THR A 20 -17.96 -3.24 -0.56
N VAL A 21 -18.61 -2.34 -1.30
CA VAL A 21 -17.94 -1.58 -2.37
C VAL A 21 -16.85 -0.68 -1.77
N ASN A 22 -17.11 0.00 -0.66
CA ASN A 22 -16.13 0.82 0.04
C ASN A 22 -14.92 -0.01 0.49
N GLY A 23 -15.16 -1.19 1.08
CA GLY A 23 -14.12 -2.12 1.52
C GLY A 23 -13.28 -2.62 0.36
N ILE A 24 -13.89 -2.95 -0.79
CA ILE A 24 -13.15 -3.34 -1.99
C ILE A 24 -12.29 -2.19 -2.51
N VAL A 25 -12.83 -0.97 -2.64
CA VAL A 25 -12.09 0.20 -3.12
C VAL A 25 -10.90 0.51 -2.23
N THR A 26 -11.11 0.58 -0.91
CA THR A 26 -10.02 0.82 0.06
C THR A 26 -9.03 -0.34 0.06
N GLY A 27 -9.53 -1.58 -0.05
CA GLY A 27 -8.73 -2.78 -0.15
C GLY A 27 -7.83 -2.81 -1.38
N MET A 28 -8.29 -2.32 -2.51
CA MET A 28 -7.48 -2.22 -3.74
C MET A 28 -6.35 -1.19 -3.61
N ILE A 29 -6.59 -0.04 -2.95
CA ILE A 29 -5.53 0.92 -2.66
C ILE A 29 -4.51 0.29 -1.69
N LEU A 30 -5.00 -0.34 -0.63
CA LEU A 30 -4.16 -1.00 0.37
C LEU A 30 -3.36 -2.16 -0.25
N ALA A 31 -3.97 -2.92 -1.17
CA ALA A 31 -3.29 -3.97 -1.93
C ALA A 31 -2.15 -3.43 -2.79
N LEU A 32 -2.34 -2.24 -3.39
CA LEU A 32 -1.30 -1.59 -4.19
C LEU A 32 -0.10 -1.17 -3.33
N VAL A 33 -0.34 -0.54 -2.16
CA VAL A 33 0.71 -0.21 -1.19
C VAL A 33 1.40 -1.47 -0.67
N ALA A 34 0.60 -2.45 -0.23
CA ALA A 34 1.12 -3.69 0.34
C ALA A 34 1.91 -4.53 -0.67
N SER A 35 1.50 -4.54 -1.95
CA SER A 35 2.25 -5.24 -3.00
C SER A 35 3.66 -4.67 -3.18
N GLY A 36 3.83 -3.34 -3.13
CA GLY A 36 5.14 -2.69 -3.15
C GLY A 36 5.99 -3.06 -1.93
N LEU A 37 5.40 -3.04 -0.73
CA LEU A 37 6.07 -3.40 0.51
C LEU A 37 6.46 -4.89 0.53
N THR A 38 5.54 -5.78 0.11
CA THR A 38 5.77 -7.23 0.01
C THR A 38 6.90 -7.56 -0.95
N LEU A 39 6.98 -6.84 -2.08
CA LEU A 39 8.06 -7.02 -3.04
C LEU A 39 9.43 -6.67 -2.44
N ILE A 40 9.52 -5.53 -1.75
CA ILE A 40 10.75 -5.09 -1.08
C ILE A 40 11.15 -6.12 -0.02
N PHE A 41 10.21 -6.49 0.86
CA PHE A 41 10.48 -7.46 1.92
C PHE A 41 10.90 -8.83 1.37
N GLY A 42 10.17 -9.36 0.38
CA GLY A 42 10.41 -10.71 -0.17
C GLY A 42 11.78 -10.90 -0.85
N ILE A 43 12.49 -9.81 -1.17
CA ILE A 43 13.79 -9.87 -1.86
C ILE A 43 14.94 -9.40 -0.97
N MET A 44 14.68 -8.42 -0.11
CA MET A 44 15.72 -7.79 0.69
C MET A 44 15.68 -8.23 2.16
N ASP A 45 14.63 -8.90 2.63
CA ASP A 45 14.35 -9.23 4.04
C ASP A 45 14.40 -8.00 4.96
N VAL A 46 13.95 -6.85 4.44
CA VAL A 46 14.02 -5.56 5.10
C VAL A 46 12.63 -5.03 5.37
N VAL A 47 12.33 -4.75 6.65
CA VAL A 47 11.14 -4.01 7.04
C VAL A 47 11.38 -2.52 6.81
N ASN A 48 10.62 -1.92 5.90
CA ASN A 48 10.77 -0.52 5.53
C ASN A 48 9.62 0.33 6.08
N PHE A 49 9.82 0.96 7.24
CA PHE A 49 8.83 1.86 7.83
C PHE A 49 8.64 3.16 7.03
N ALA A 50 9.64 3.60 6.26
CA ALA A 50 9.51 4.78 5.40
C ALA A 50 8.62 4.54 4.16
N HIS A 51 8.12 3.30 3.93
CA HIS A 51 7.26 2.99 2.78
C HIS A 51 5.95 3.79 2.78
N GLY A 52 5.37 4.03 3.95
CA GLY A 52 4.20 4.89 4.08
C GLY A 52 4.48 6.34 3.74
N GLU A 53 5.68 6.83 4.04
CA GLU A 53 6.05 8.19 3.67
C GLU A 53 6.26 8.34 2.16
N LEU A 54 6.62 7.26 1.45
CA LEU A 54 6.63 7.25 -0.02
C LEU A 54 5.20 7.36 -0.59
N PHE A 55 4.21 6.77 0.08
CA PHE A 55 2.80 6.97 -0.23
C PHE A 55 2.38 8.43 0.01
N MET A 56 2.72 9.01 1.17
CA MET A 56 2.48 10.42 1.50
C MET A 56 3.16 11.36 0.49
N LEU A 57 4.43 11.14 0.19
CA LEU A 57 5.16 11.94 -0.81
C LEU A 57 4.52 11.84 -2.19
N GLY A 58 4.03 10.65 -2.57
CA GLY A 58 3.26 10.47 -3.79
C GLY A 58 2.04 11.39 -3.84
N ALA A 59 1.27 11.46 -2.76
CA ALA A 59 0.11 12.34 -2.65
C ALA A 59 0.50 13.82 -2.72
N TYR A 60 1.55 14.27 -2.00
CA TYR A 60 2.01 15.67 -2.04
C TYR A 60 2.59 16.06 -3.40
N LEU A 61 3.45 15.22 -4.00
CA LEU A 61 4.01 15.47 -5.33
C LEU A 61 2.92 15.42 -6.39
N GLY A 62 1.93 14.52 -6.24
CA GLY A 62 0.74 14.51 -7.07
C GLY A 62 -0.03 15.83 -6.98
N PHE A 63 -0.19 16.39 -5.78
CA PHE A 63 -0.79 17.70 -5.59
C PHE A 63 0.03 18.80 -6.30
N VAL A 64 1.34 18.82 -6.14
CA VAL A 64 2.22 19.82 -6.79
C VAL A 64 2.13 19.74 -8.32
N VAL A 65 2.23 18.53 -8.89
CA VAL A 65 2.12 18.30 -10.33
C VAL A 65 0.72 18.67 -10.84
N PHE A 66 -0.33 18.34 -10.07
CA PHE A 66 -1.69 18.73 -10.44
C PHE A 66 -1.89 20.24 -10.45
N VAL A 67 -1.40 20.96 -9.46
CA VAL A 67 -1.48 22.44 -9.41
C VAL A 67 -0.74 23.09 -10.58
N SER A 68 0.39 22.50 -11.00
CA SER A 68 1.20 23.04 -12.09
C SER A 68 0.67 22.71 -13.49
N THR A 69 0.02 21.54 -13.66
CA THR A 69 -0.37 21.04 -15.00
C THR A 69 -1.88 21.02 -15.23
N GLY A 70 -2.68 21.07 -14.17
CA GLY A 70 -4.14 20.89 -14.23
C GLY A 70 -4.58 19.46 -14.56
N SER A 71 -3.65 18.50 -14.71
CA SER A 71 -3.95 17.13 -15.16
C SER A 71 -3.71 16.11 -14.06
N PHE A 72 -4.77 15.37 -13.69
CA PHE A 72 -4.69 14.25 -12.75
C PHE A 72 -3.80 13.11 -13.26
N TRP A 73 -3.84 12.82 -14.57
CA TRP A 73 -3.06 11.75 -15.17
C TRP A 73 -1.56 12.04 -15.14
N LEU A 74 -1.18 13.30 -15.43
CA LEU A 74 0.21 13.73 -15.28
C LEU A 74 0.65 13.72 -13.83
N ALA A 75 -0.23 14.05 -12.89
CA ALA A 75 0.05 13.97 -11.47
C ALA A 75 0.31 12.51 -11.03
N LEU A 76 -0.52 11.56 -11.50
CA LEU A 76 -0.37 10.14 -11.18
C LEU A 76 0.98 9.58 -11.68
N VAL A 77 1.28 9.78 -12.97
CA VAL A 77 2.51 9.26 -13.57
C VAL A 77 3.74 10.02 -13.07
N GLY A 78 3.67 11.35 -13.03
CA GLY A 78 4.77 12.21 -12.60
C GLY A 78 5.19 11.96 -11.15
N ALA A 79 4.22 11.91 -10.22
CA ALA A 79 4.52 11.61 -8.83
C ALA A 79 5.10 10.20 -8.66
N ALA A 80 4.54 9.19 -9.34
CA ALA A 80 5.07 7.83 -9.29
C ALA A 80 6.52 7.75 -9.76
N LEU A 81 6.88 8.43 -10.87
CA LEU A 81 8.25 8.46 -11.40
C LEU A 81 9.21 9.21 -10.46
N ILE A 82 8.81 10.38 -9.96
CA ILE A 82 9.66 11.15 -9.02
C ILE A 82 9.93 10.33 -7.76
N VAL A 83 8.90 9.72 -7.16
CA VAL A 83 9.06 8.92 -5.95
C VAL A 83 9.81 7.61 -6.23
N ALA A 84 9.70 7.03 -7.44
CA ALA A 84 10.55 5.90 -7.84
C ALA A 84 12.04 6.25 -7.78
N VAL A 85 12.41 7.43 -8.31
CA VAL A 85 13.78 7.93 -8.27
C VAL A 85 14.22 8.21 -6.82
N LEU A 86 13.37 8.84 -6.02
CA LEU A 86 13.64 9.07 -4.59
C LEU A 86 13.82 7.74 -3.83
N GLY A 87 12.97 6.75 -4.10
CA GLY A 87 13.08 5.41 -3.53
C GLY A 87 14.40 4.73 -3.92
N ALA A 88 14.78 4.80 -5.21
CA ALA A 88 16.06 4.27 -5.68
C ALA A 88 17.25 4.96 -4.96
N ALA A 89 17.20 6.28 -4.83
CA ALA A 89 18.22 7.05 -4.10
C ALA A 89 18.28 6.64 -2.62
N MET A 90 17.13 6.51 -1.97
CA MET A 90 17.01 6.05 -0.57
C MET A 90 17.61 4.65 -0.40
N GLN A 91 17.35 3.74 -1.32
CA GLN A 91 17.92 2.39 -1.29
C GLN A 91 19.45 2.42 -1.40
N ILE A 92 19.99 3.20 -2.35
CA ILE A 92 21.43 3.26 -2.60
C ILE A 92 22.15 3.90 -1.42
N VAL A 93 21.63 5.02 -0.90
CA VAL A 93 22.32 5.86 0.10
C VAL A 93 22.13 5.30 1.51
N ALA A 94 20.90 4.92 1.86
CA ALA A 94 20.57 4.58 3.25
C ALA A 94 20.52 3.06 3.51
N LEU A 95 19.88 2.29 2.60
CA LEU A 95 19.65 0.87 2.89
C LEU A 95 20.78 -0.05 2.42
N ARG A 96 21.38 0.24 1.27
CA ARG A 96 22.47 -0.58 0.73
C ARG A 96 23.63 -0.80 1.72
N PRO A 97 24.11 0.19 2.50
CA PRO A 97 25.16 0.00 3.50
C PRO A 97 24.74 -0.87 4.69
N LEU A 98 23.42 -1.05 4.90
CA LEU A 98 22.84 -1.79 6.02
C LEU A 98 22.47 -3.23 5.66
N ILE A 99 22.47 -3.58 4.36
CA ILE A 99 22.17 -4.93 3.91
C ILE A 99 23.21 -5.91 4.44
N GLY A 100 22.76 -6.98 5.08
CA GLY A 100 23.64 -7.98 5.72
C GLY A 100 24.11 -7.63 7.13
N ARG A 101 23.68 -6.47 7.68
CA ARG A 101 23.84 -6.12 9.10
C ARG A 101 22.61 -6.55 9.91
N ASP A 102 22.67 -6.30 11.22
CA ASP A 102 21.53 -6.56 12.11
C ASP A 102 20.26 -5.90 11.57
N PRO A 103 19.13 -6.65 11.43
CA PRO A 103 17.85 -6.12 10.97
C PRO A 103 17.37 -4.88 11.74
N LEU A 104 17.72 -4.77 13.04
CA LEU A 104 17.38 -3.63 13.88
C LEU A 104 17.93 -2.32 13.31
N ASN A 105 19.17 -2.34 12.75
CA ASN A 105 19.77 -1.16 12.15
C ASN A 105 18.95 -0.62 10.97
N THR A 106 18.38 -1.52 10.18
CA THR A 106 17.54 -1.15 9.02
C THR A 106 16.19 -0.60 9.46
N ILE A 107 15.58 -1.22 10.48
CA ILE A 107 14.33 -0.73 11.09
C ILE A 107 14.53 0.68 11.63
N LEU A 108 15.57 0.92 12.43
CA LEU A 108 15.86 2.25 13.00
C LEU A 108 16.17 3.29 11.91
N ALA A 109 16.95 2.91 10.89
CA ALA A 109 17.24 3.81 9.77
C ALA A 109 15.99 4.21 8.99
N THR A 110 15.13 3.24 8.64
CA THR A 110 13.88 3.51 7.91
C THR A 110 12.87 4.30 8.74
N PHE A 111 12.81 4.06 10.04
CA PHE A 111 11.99 4.84 10.96
C PHE A 111 12.51 6.28 11.10
N GLY A 112 13.84 6.46 11.22
CA GLY A 112 14.46 7.79 11.20
C GLY A 112 14.19 8.56 9.92
N ILE A 113 14.28 7.89 8.75
CA ILE A 113 13.92 8.47 7.45
C ILE A 113 12.44 8.84 7.41
N SER A 114 11.55 8.00 7.92
CA SER A 114 10.12 8.28 8.02
C SER A 114 9.86 9.60 8.78
N LEU A 115 10.46 9.77 9.96
CA LEU A 115 10.35 11.00 10.73
C LEU A 115 10.87 12.23 9.98
N VAL A 116 12.01 12.11 9.28
CA VAL A 116 12.56 13.21 8.47
C VAL A 116 11.61 13.60 7.36
N LEU A 117 11.09 12.63 6.60
CA LEU A 117 10.17 12.87 5.49
C LEU A 117 8.85 13.47 5.96
N GLN A 118 8.30 12.99 7.08
CA GLN A 118 7.08 13.53 7.68
C GLN A 118 7.26 15.00 8.10
N ASN A 119 8.35 15.31 8.82
CA ASN A 119 8.64 16.67 9.26
C ASN A 119 9.00 17.59 8.07
N TYR A 120 9.68 17.09 7.04
CA TYR A 120 9.90 17.83 5.80
C TYR A 120 8.58 18.18 5.11
N ALA A 121 7.65 17.23 5.01
CA ALA A 121 6.33 17.49 4.44
C ALA A 121 5.55 18.54 5.27
N LEU A 122 5.60 18.45 6.60
CA LEU A 122 5.00 19.45 7.48
C LEU A 122 5.62 20.85 7.31
N TRP A 123 6.95 20.92 7.19
CA TRP A 123 7.66 22.18 6.98
C TRP A 123 7.33 22.81 5.63
N GLN A 124 7.31 22.01 4.56
CA GLN A 124 7.10 22.49 3.18
C GLN A 124 5.65 22.83 2.86
N PHE A 125 4.69 22.01 3.34
CA PHE A 125 3.27 22.12 2.97
C PHE A 125 2.38 22.62 4.10
N GLY A 126 2.90 22.70 5.32
CA GLY A 126 2.18 23.10 6.52
C GLY A 126 1.21 22.01 7.05
N PRO A 127 0.49 22.30 8.14
CA PRO A 127 -0.41 21.35 8.78
C PRO A 127 -1.78 21.23 8.09
N VAL A 128 -2.09 22.10 7.13
CA VAL A 128 -3.39 22.17 6.48
C VAL A 128 -3.53 21.06 5.45
N VAL A 129 -4.63 20.31 5.53
CA VAL A 129 -4.95 19.25 4.57
C VAL A 129 -5.15 19.84 3.16
N ARG A 130 -4.37 19.37 2.20
CA ARG A 130 -4.47 19.76 0.80
C ARG A 130 -5.44 18.85 0.08
N LYS A 131 -6.25 19.40 -0.83
CA LYS A 131 -7.21 18.62 -1.62
C LYS A 131 -6.83 18.62 -3.10
N ILE A 132 -6.91 17.45 -3.72
CA ILE A 132 -6.83 17.30 -5.17
C ILE A 132 -8.26 17.04 -5.63
N PRO A 133 -8.78 17.78 -6.62
CA PRO A 133 -10.09 17.47 -7.18
C PRO A 133 -10.06 16.11 -7.89
N ALA A 134 -11.16 15.37 -7.75
CA ALA A 134 -11.31 14.10 -8.46
C ALA A 134 -11.43 14.35 -9.98
N PRO A 135 -10.77 13.53 -10.83
CA PRO A 135 -10.85 13.69 -12.29
C PRO A 135 -12.25 13.43 -12.84
N ILE A 136 -13.08 12.71 -12.10
CA ILE A 136 -14.49 12.44 -12.42
C ILE A 136 -15.32 12.87 -11.20
N SER A 137 -16.11 13.93 -11.36
CA SER A 137 -17.00 14.46 -10.31
C SER A 137 -18.42 13.88 -10.39
N SER A 138 -18.75 13.13 -11.47
CA SER A 138 -20.06 12.52 -11.63
C SER A 138 -20.32 11.42 -10.59
N GLN A 139 -21.61 11.29 -10.25
CA GLN A 139 -22.10 10.25 -9.33
C GLN A 139 -23.14 9.41 -10.06
N PHE A 140 -23.29 8.17 -9.64
CA PHE A 140 -24.39 7.31 -10.10
C PHE A 140 -25.19 6.83 -8.91
N THR A 141 -26.45 6.54 -9.16
CA THR A 141 -27.33 6.04 -8.11
C THR A 141 -27.14 4.53 -7.97
N LEU A 142 -26.56 4.13 -6.85
CA LEU A 142 -26.48 2.72 -6.45
C LEU A 142 -27.61 2.48 -5.43
N PHE A 143 -28.66 1.78 -5.86
CA PHE A 143 -29.94 1.67 -5.14
C PHE A 143 -30.55 3.05 -4.89
N TYR A 144 -30.58 3.57 -3.70
CA TYR A 144 -31.13 4.90 -3.36
C TYR A 144 -30.04 5.90 -2.96
N LEU A 145 -28.74 5.52 -3.01
CA LEU A 145 -27.63 6.33 -2.58
C LEU A 145 -26.75 6.76 -3.75
N GLN A 146 -26.28 8.00 -3.71
CA GLN A 146 -25.37 8.56 -4.70
C GLN A 146 -23.95 8.07 -4.43
N TYR A 147 -23.36 7.34 -5.41
CA TYR A 147 -22.02 6.80 -5.29
C TYR A 147 -21.07 7.45 -6.31
N PRO A 148 -19.90 7.99 -5.90
CA PRO A 148 -18.97 8.65 -6.82
C PRO A 148 -18.32 7.67 -7.79
N TRP A 149 -18.36 7.95 -9.09
CA TRP A 149 -17.66 7.19 -10.13
C TRP A 149 -16.15 7.12 -9.88
N TYR A 150 -15.59 8.15 -9.24
CA TYR A 150 -14.18 8.19 -8.90
C TYR A 150 -13.73 6.98 -8.06
N ARG A 151 -14.53 6.48 -7.14
CA ARG A 151 -14.20 5.29 -6.33
C ARG A 151 -14.07 4.03 -7.19
N VAL A 152 -14.94 3.87 -8.19
CA VAL A 152 -14.84 2.74 -9.14
C VAL A 152 -13.58 2.88 -9.98
N LEU A 153 -13.27 4.10 -10.43
CA LEU A 153 -12.03 4.39 -11.17
C LEU A 153 -10.78 4.01 -10.36
N ILE A 154 -10.73 4.35 -9.07
CA ILE A 154 -9.61 3.98 -8.18
C ILE A 154 -9.42 2.46 -8.15
N ALA A 155 -10.50 1.71 -7.92
CA ALA A 155 -10.41 0.26 -7.87
C ALA A 155 -9.91 -0.32 -9.19
N ALA A 156 -10.42 0.17 -10.32
CA ALA A 156 -9.99 -0.26 -11.65
C ALA A 156 -8.53 0.08 -11.94
N LEU A 157 -8.08 1.30 -11.61
CA LEU A 157 -6.68 1.72 -11.80
C LEU A 157 -5.73 0.95 -10.89
N SER A 158 -6.10 0.75 -9.62
CA SER A 158 -5.30 -0.07 -8.70
C SER A 158 -5.17 -1.50 -9.21
N ALA A 159 -6.27 -2.11 -9.68
CA ALA A 159 -6.25 -3.43 -10.31
C ALA A 159 -5.37 -3.46 -11.56
N ALA A 160 -5.46 -2.43 -12.41
CA ALA A 160 -4.66 -2.34 -13.64
C ALA A 160 -3.16 -2.21 -13.33
N ILE A 161 -2.78 -1.39 -12.32
CA ILE A 161 -1.38 -1.24 -11.90
C ILE A 161 -0.85 -2.55 -11.30
N ILE A 162 -1.62 -3.19 -10.41
CA ILE A 162 -1.25 -4.49 -9.81
C ILE A 162 -1.13 -5.57 -10.90
N GLY A 163 -2.09 -5.63 -11.82
CA GLY A 163 -2.09 -6.58 -12.93
C GLY A 163 -0.91 -6.34 -13.88
N GLY A 164 -0.63 -5.09 -14.25
CA GLY A 164 0.53 -4.71 -15.05
C GLY A 164 1.85 -5.08 -14.37
N PHE A 165 1.95 -4.82 -13.06
CA PHE A 165 3.10 -5.23 -12.26
C PHE A 165 3.27 -6.76 -12.24
N TRP A 166 2.19 -7.51 -12.04
CA TRP A 166 2.24 -8.98 -12.08
C TRP A 166 2.69 -9.51 -13.46
N LEU A 167 2.16 -8.94 -14.54
CA LEU A 167 2.58 -9.29 -15.92
C LEU A 167 4.06 -8.95 -16.15
N PHE A 168 4.53 -7.79 -15.68
CA PHE A 168 5.92 -7.40 -15.72
C PHE A 168 6.82 -8.40 -14.98
N LEU A 169 6.44 -8.80 -13.75
CA LEU A 169 7.17 -9.80 -13.00
C LEU A 169 7.20 -11.16 -13.71
N LYS A 170 6.08 -11.57 -14.34
CA LYS A 170 5.96 -12.88 -14.97
C LYS A 170 6.76 -12.99 -16.26
N HIS A 171 6.71 -11.98 -17.14
CA HIS A 171 7.25 -12.04 -18.50
C HIS A 171 8.53 -11.21 -18.71
N GLY A 172 8.81 -10.24 -17.84
CA GLY A 172 9.97 -9.36 -17.96
C GLY A 172 11.28 -10.05 -17.59
N LYS A 173 12.38 -9.75 -18.29
CA LYS A 173 13.75 -10.20 -17.93
C LYS A 173 14.10 -9.80 -16.49
N PHE A 174 13.74 -8.57 -16.10
CA PHE A 174 13.95 -8.07 -14.75
C PHE A 174 13.15 -8.88 -13.71
N GLY A 175 11.92 -9.32 -14.05
CA GLY A 175 11.13 -10.20 -13.20
C GLY A 175 11.78 -11.57 -12.98
N VAL A 176 12.49 -12.11 -14.00
CA VAL A 176 13.29 -13.34 -13.81
C VAL A 176 14.42 -13.10 -12.83
N TRP A 177 15.15 -11.99 -12.94
CA TRP A 177 16.21 -11.63 -12.00
C TRP A 177 15.71 -11.48 -10.58
N ILE A 178 14.54 -10.82 -10.39
CA ILE A 178 13.87 -10.68 -9.11
C ILE A 178 13.61 -12.05 -8.47
N ARG A 179 12.97 -12.96 -9.21
CA ARG A 179 12.65 -14.31 -8.68
C ARG A 179 13.89 -15.15 -8.41
N ALA A 180 14.90 -15.09 -9.25
CA ALA A 180 16.17 -15.77 -9.02
C ALA A 180 16.88 -15.24 -7.75
N THR A 181 16.93 -13.92 -7.59
CA THR A 181 17.53 -13.28 -6.41
C THR A 181 16.76 -13.61 -5.12
N ALA A 182 15.43 -13.73 -5.21
CA ALA A 182 14.60 -14.10 -4.06
C ALA A 182 14.79 -15.57 -3.62
N GLN A 183 15.17 -16.46 -4.56
CA GLN A 183 15.43 -17.86 -4.24
C GLN A 183 16.81 -18.06 -3.61
N ASP A 184 17.84 -17.54 -4.24
CA ASP A 184 19.24 -17.63 -3.76
C ASP A 184 20.06 -16.46 -4.32
N ARG A 185 20.45 -15.54 -3.41
CA ARG A 185 21.25 -14.36 -3.74
C ARG A 185 22.65 -14.74 -4.26
N THR A 186 23.27 -15.74 -3.63
CA THR A 186 24.63 -16.15 -3.94
C THR A 186 24.69 -16.82 -5.33
N MET A 187 23.73 -17.72 -5.56
CA MET A 187 23.64 -18.39 -6.87
C MET A 187 23.27 -17.41 -7.97
N ALA A 188 22.35 -16.45 -7.72
CA ALA A 188 22.00 -15.41 -8.68
C ALA A 188 23.23 -14.57 -9.08
N GLN A 189 24.07 -14.20 -8.12
CA GLN A 189 25.35 -13.50 -8.41
C GLN A 189 26.30 -14.36 -9.21
N ALA A 190 26.45 -15.64 -8.88
CA ALA A 190 27.30 -16.57 -9.63
C ALA A 190 26.84 -16.73 -11.10
N MET A 191 25.54 -16.62 -11.35
CA MET A 191 24.95 -16.63 -12.71
C MET A 191 25.02 -15.27 -13.42
N GLY A 192 25.72 -14.27 -12.85
CA GLY A 192 25.93 -12.96 -13.46
C GLY A 192 24.77 -11.97 -13.27
N ILE A 193 23.79 -12.24 -12.40
CA ILE A 193 22.72 -11.31 -12.11
C ILE A 193 23.26 -10.18 -11.21
N PRO A 194 23.10 -8.90 -11.61
CA PRO A 194 23.56 -7.77 -10.82
C PRO A 194 22.60 -7.49 -9.63
N VAL A 195 22.73 -8.28 -8.57
CA VAL A 195 21.85 -8.21 -7.37
C VAL A 195 21.68 -6.79 -6.80
N PRO A 196 22.74 -5.93 -6.72
CA PRO A 196 22.56 -4.56 -6.26
C PRO A 196 21.59 -3.75 -7.15
N LEU A 197 21.61 -3.96 -8.46
CA LEU A 197 20.68 -3.32 -9.40
C LEU A 197 19.25 -3.85 -9.22
N VAL A 198 19.11 -5.15 -8.95
CA VAL A 198 17.81 -5.76 -8.64
C VAL A 198 17.20 -5.13 -7.40
N TYR A 199 17.96 -4.94 -6.33
CA TYR A 199 17.50 -4.30 -5.11
C TYR A 199 17.04 -2.86 -5.35
N THR A 200 17.85 -2.06 -6.07
CA THR A 200 17.49 -0.68 -6.40
C THR A 200 16.22 -0.62 -7.25
N GLY A 201 16.10 -1.48 -8.26
CA GLY A 201 14.92 -1.52 -9.12
C GLY A 201 13.66 -1.98 -8.39
N VAL A 202 13.77 -2.98 -7.52
CA VAL A 202 12.68 -3.46 -6.66
C VAL A 202 12.18 -2.35 -5.74
N PHE A 203 13.10 -1.64 -5.12
CA PHE A 203 12.76 -0.53 -4.24
C PHE A 203 12.10 0.64 -5.00
N ALA A 204 12.61 0.97 -6.20
CA ALA A 204 12.03 1.99 -7.06
C ALA A 204 10.60 1.62 -7.49
N ILE A 205 10.36 0.37 -7.89
CA ILE A 205 9.02 -0.11 -8.26
C ILE A 205 8.08 -0.08 -7.06
N GLY A 206 8.50 -0.57 -5.90
CA GLY A 206 7.71 -0.52 -4.67
C GLY A 206 7.34 0.92 -4.28
N ALA A 207 8.31 1.84 -4.37
CA ALA A 207 8.12 3.27 -4.13
C ALA A 207 7.13 3.90 -5.13
N ALA A 208 7.21 3.55 -6.42
CA ALA A 208 6.27 4.00 -7.44
C ALA A 208 4.84 3.52 -7.16
N MET A 209 4.68 2.26 -6.73
CA MET A 209 3.36 1.69 -6.37
C MET A 209 2.78 2.38 -5.14
N ALA A 210 3.59 2.65 -4.11
CA ALA A 210 3.17 3.42 -2.94
C ALA A 210 2.75 4.84 -3.34
N ALA A 211 3.53 5.52 -4.17
CA ALA A 211 3.21 6.87 -4.63
C ALA A 211 1.94 6.92 -5.48
N ALA A 212 1.78 6.00 -6.42
CA ALA A 212 0.57 5.91 -7.25
C ALA A 212 -0.69 5.73 -6.38
N SER A 213 -0.62 4.86 -5.36
CA SER A 213 -1.73 4.69 -4.42
C SER A 213 -2.01 5.94 -3.59
N GLY A 214 -0.97 6.71 -3.21
CA GLY A 214 -1.11 8.00 -2.54
C GLY A 214 -1.84 9.04 -3.38
N VAL A 215 -1.49 9.16 -4.67
CA VAL A 215 -2.19 10.05 -5.62
C VAL A 215 -3.64 9.62 -5.82
N LEU A 216 -3.90 8.31 -5.97
CA LEU A 216 -5.26 7.78 -6.13
C LEU A 216 -6.12 8.02 -4.89
N PHE A 217 -5.54 7.99 -3.70
CA PHE A 217 -6.26 8.17 -2.44
C PHE A 217 -6.53 9.65 -2.11
N ALA A 218 -5.64 10.55 -2.53
CA ALA A 218 -5.66 11.97 -2.18
C ALA A 218 -7.01 12.69 -2.44
N PRO A 219 -7.75 12.46 -3.55
CA PRO A 219 -9.05 13.08 -3.78
C PRO A 219 -10.15 12.61 -2.83
N MET A 220 -10.01 11.43 -2.19
CA MET A 220 -11.01 10.89 -1.26
C MET A 220 -10.96 11.55 0.13
N VAL A 221 -9.77 11.76 0.66
CA VAL A 221 -9.58 12.17 2.07
C VAL A 221 -8.78 13.47 2.17
N GLY A 222 -8.01 13.80 1.14
CA GLY A 222 -7.04 14.88 1.17
C GLY A 222 -5.65 14.40 1.56
N VAL A 223 -4.67 15.30 1.46
CA VAL A 223 -3.25 15.02 1.71
C VAL A 223 -2.84 15.67 3.03
N SER A 224 -2.36 14.88 3.96
CA SER A 224 -1.83 15.30 5.26
C SER A 224 -0.45 14.71 5.52
N HIS A 225 0.35 15.38 6.35
CA HIS A 225 1.71 14.95 6.67
C HIS A 225 1.77 13.69 7.56
N THR A 226 0.66 13.29 8.18
CA THR A 226 0.58 12.09 9.04
C THR A 226 0.09 10.85 8.32
N MET A 227 -0.46 11.00 7.09
CA MET A 227 -1.12 9.90 6.39
C MET A 227 -0.17 8.72 6.10
N GLY A 228 1.14 8.97 6.00
CA GLY A 228 2.13 7.93 5.72
C GLY A 228 2.20 6.89 6.83
N LEU A 229 2.25 7.33 8.09
CA LEU A 229 2.33 6.45 9.25
C LEU A 229 1.09 5.53 9.35
N ASP A 230 -0.10 6.08 9.16
CA ASP A 230 -1.35 5.31 9.22
C ASP A 230 -1.38 4.21 8.15
N TRP A 231 -0.91 4.53 6.95
CA TRP A 231 -0.92 3.59 5.82
C TRP A 231 0.18 2.54 5.91
N VAL A 232 1.38 2.87 6.43
CA VAL A 232 2.43 1.85 6.59
C VAL A 232 2.05 0.81 7.63
N LEU A 233 1.39 1.22 8.73
CA LEU A 233 0.90 0.28 9.75
C LEU A 233 -0.12 -0.70 9.16
N LYS A 234 -1.10 -0.21 8.40
CA LYS A 234 -2.09 -1.06 7.71
C LYS A 234 -1.44 -1.97 6.67
N ALA A 235 -0.52 -1.43 5.86
CA ALA A 235 0.20 -2.23 4.87
C ALA A 235 1.03 -3.33 5.53
N PHE A 236 1.66 -3.05 6.68
CA PHE A 236 2.41 -4.03 7.44
C PHE A 236 1.50 -5.15 7.98
N ILE A 237 0.33 -4.80 8.55
CA ILE A 237 -0.67 -5.80 8.96
C ILE A 237 -1.02 -6.72 7.78
N VAL A 238 -1.31 -6.13 6.62
CA VAL A 238 -1.67 -6.87 5.40
C VAL A 238 -0.56 -7.80 4.94
N VAL A 239 0.70 -7.31 4.93
CA VAL A 239 1.86 -8.11 4.49
C VAL A 239 2.10 -9.28 5.42
N VAL A 240 1.98 -9.08 6.73
CA VAL A 240 2.14 -10.17 7.73
C VAL A 240 0.99 -11.17 7.63
N VAL A 241 -0.25 -10.71 7.58
CA VAL A 241 -1.44 -11.58 7.45
C VAL A 241 -1.43 -12.31 6.10
N GLY A 242 -1.03 -11.64 5.04
CA GLY A 242 -0.92 -12.20 3.68
C GLY A 242 0.20 -13.22 3.52
N GLY A 243 1.20 -13.14 4.41
CA GLY A 243 2.45 -13.89 4.34
C GLY A 243 3.56 -13.08 3.70
N MET A 244 4.62 -12.82 4.47
CA MET A 244 5.76 -11.99 4.05
C MET A 244 6.39 -12.54 2.76
N GLY A 245 6.52 -11.70 1.74
CA GLY A 245 7.03 -12.08 0.41
C GLY A 245 6.00 -12.69 -0.55
N ASN A 246 4.77 -12.96 -0.12
CA ASN A 246 3.71 -13.48 -0.98
C ASN A 246 2.79 -12.36 -1.49
N CYS A 247 3.04 -11.85 -2.70
CA CYS A 247 2.24 -10.76 -3.28
C CYS A 247 0.75 -11.11 -3.43
N VAL A 248 0.42 -12.35 -3.84
CA VAL A 248 -0.98 -12.78 -4.00
C VAL A 248 -1.69 -12.85 -2.64
N GLY A 249 -0.99 -13.39 -1.63
CA GLY A 249 -1.49 -13.42 -0.26
C GLY A 249 -1.72 -12.03 0.32
N SER A 250 -0.82 -11.07 0.05
CA SER A 250 -0.97 -9.68 0.51
C SER A 250 -2.15 -8.98 -0.17
N ILE A 251 -2.40 -9.21 -1.46
CA ILE A 251 -3.58 -8.66 -2.15
C ILE A 251 -4.88 -9.21 -1.54
N ALA A 252 -4.94 -10.53 -1.33
CA ALA A 252 -6.11 -11.16 -0.70
C ALA A 252 -6.35 -10.65 0.72
N ALA A 253 -5.27 -10.55 1.53
CA ALA A 253 -5.33 -10.01 2.89
C ALA A 253 -5.76 -8.53 2.91
N ALA A 254 -5.30 -7.71 1.96
CA ALA A 254 -5.70 -6.31 1.85
C ALA A 254 -7.20 -6.16 1.65
N ILE A 255 -7.78 -6.91 0.72
CA ILE A 255 -9.21 -6.89 0.46
C ILE A 255 -9.98 -7.41 1.68
N PHE A 256 -9.54 -8.52 2.25
CA PHE A 256 -10.17 -9.15 3.42
C PHE A 256 -10.21 -8.20 4.63
N ILE A 257 -9.06 -7.60 4.99
CA ILE A 257 -8.95 -6.67 6.13
C ILE A 257 -9.78 -5.42 5.89
N SER A 258 -9.70 -4.84 4.68
CA SER A 258 -10.47 -3.64 4.35
C SER A 258 -11.98 -3.88 4.31
N LEU A 259 -12.44 -5.07 3.92
CA LEU A 259 -13.84 -5.46 4.04
C LEU A 259 -14.27 -5.52 5.50
N ILE A 260 -13.48 -6.15 6.37
CA ILE A 260 -13.78 -6.23 7.81
C ILE A 260 -13.81 -4.81 8.41
N GLU A 261 -12.82 -3.96 8.10
CA GLU A 261 -12.83 -2.56 8.55
C GLU A 261 -14.10 -1.85 8.08
N ALA A 262 -14.47 -1.97 6.80
CA ALA A 262 -15.65 -1.31 6.25
C ALA A 262 -16.94 -1.76 6.94
N TYR A 263 -17.11 -3.06 7.21
CA TYR A 263 -18.26 -3.55 7.96
C TYR A 263 -18.23 -3.11 9.42
N THR A 264 -17.06 -3.07 10.04
CA THR A 264 -16.91 -2.64 11.42
C THR A 264 -17.30 -1.17 11.61
N THR A 265 -17.11 -0.31 10.59
CA THR A 265 -17.52 1.09 10.64
C THR A 265 -19.05 1.30 10.66
N ILE A 266 -19.85 0.26 10.47
CA ILE A 266 -21.30 0.33 10.66
C ILE A 266 -21.65 0.52 12.16
N TRP A 267 -20.84 -0.04 13.05
CA TRP A 267 -21.08 -0.04 14.50
C TRP A 267 -20.06 0.76 15.30
N LEU A 268 -18.85 0.90 14.76
CA LEU A 268 -17.74 1.59 15.44
C LEU A 268 -17.26 2.77 14.60
N ASP A 269 -16.73 3.79 15.27
CA ASP A 269 -16.03 4.87 14.57
C ASP A 269 -14.85 4.33 13.74
N PRO A 270 -14.49 4.96 12.61
CA PRO A 270 -13.38 4.55 11.76
C PRO A 270 -12.06 4.35 12.52
N SER A 271 -11.78 5.20 13.52
CA SER A 271 -10.58 5.08 14.37
C SER A 271 -10.56 3.80 15.21
N ARG A 272 -11.74 3.33 15.66
CA ARG A 272 -11.87 2.08 16.41
C ARG A 272 -11.89 0.86 15.51
N ALA A 273 -12.36 0.99 14.25
CA ALA A 273 -12.35 -0.10 13.27
C ALA A 273 -10.91 -0.60 12.99
N VAL A 274 -9.91 0.27 13.06
CA VAL A 274 -8.49 -0.09 12.92
C VAL A 274 -8.03 -1.08 13.99
N ILE A 275 -8.60 -1.02 15.20
CA ILE A 275 -8.27 -1.96 16.30
C ILE A 275 -8.56 -3.40 15.87
N VAL A 276 -9.63 -3.61 15.10
CA VAL A 276 -10.00 -4.95 14.61
C VAL A 276 -8.91 -5.52 13.70
N SER A 277 -8.29 -4.68 12.87
CA SER A 277 -7.16 -5.10 12.01
C SER A 277 -5.95 -5.53 12.85
N PHE A 278 -5.66 -4.86 13.95
CA PHE A 278 -4.61 -5.28 14.90
C PHE A 278 -4.96 -6.59 15.61
N VAL A 279 -6.22 -6.79 15.99
CA VAL A 279 -6.68 -8.06 16.57
C VAL A 279 -6.50 -9.19 15.56
N ILE A 280 -6.86 -9.00 14.29
CA ILE A 280 -6.64 -9.97 13.23
C ILE A 280 -5.15 -10.30 13.09
N LEU A 281 -4.27 -9.27 13.13
CA LEU A 281 -2.82 -9.48 13.09
C LEU A 281 -2.36 -10.37 14.25
N ILE A 282 -2.75 -10.04 15.49
CA ILE A 282 -2.36 -10.80 16.68
C ILE A 282 -2.85 -12.25 16.59
N LEU A 283 -4.10 -12.46 16.20
CA LEU A 283 -4.67 -13.79 16.01
C LEU A 283 -3.93 -14.56 14.91
N THR A 284 -3.60 -13.89 13.80
CA THR A 284 -2.83 -14.51 12.71
C THR A 284 -1.45 -14.95 13.21
N LEU A 285 -0.72 -14.09 13.92
CA LEU A 285 0.60 -14.42 14.44
C LEU A 285 0.55 -15.54 15.49
N LEU A 286 -0.51 -15.61 16.29
CA LEU A 286 -0.71 -16.65 17.31
C LEU A 286 -0.98 -18.01 16.69
N PHE A 287 -1.83 -18.08 15.65
CA PHE A 287 -2.27 -19.37 15.08
C PHE A 287 -1.50 -19.77 13.81
N ARG A 288 -1.03 -18.79 13.01
CA ARG A 288 -0.27 -18.99 11.78
C ARG A 288 0.83 -17.93 11.60
N PRO A 289 1.97 -18.07 12.28
CA PRO A 289 3.03 -17.06 12.27
C PRO A 289 3.64 -16.80 10.88
N THR A 290 3.46 -17.70 9.91
CA THR A 290 3.89 -17.53 8.52
C THR A 290 2.90 -16.73 7.67
N GLY A 291 1.74 -16.38 8.20
CA GLY A 291 0.63 -15.72 7.49
C GLY A 291 -0.45 -16.70 7.03
N LEU A 292 -1.67 -16.18 6.79
CA LEU A 292 -2.84 -16.99 6.43
C LEU A 292 -2.71 -17.63 5.03
N PHE A 293 -2.03 -16.95 4.10
CA PHE A 293 -1.89 -17.36 2.70
C PHE A 293 -0.45 -17.78 2.35
N ALA A 294 0.42 -17.96 3.35
CA ALA A 294 1.77 -18.47 3.10
C ALA A 294 1.67 -19.89 2.52
N ALA A 295 2.43 -20.15 1.46
CA ALA A 295 2.59 -21.51 0.96
C ALA A 295 3.23 -22.35 2.07
N THR A 296 2.65 -23.50 2.39
CA THR A 296 3.27 -24.50 3.28
C THR A 296 4.68 -24.78 2.76
N PRO A 297 5.71 -24.69 3.60
CA PRO A 297 7.05 -25.09 3.18
C PRO A 297 7.00 -26.55 2.72
N ARG A 298 7.43 -26.79 1.47
CA ARG A 298 7.64 -28.13 0.94
C ARG A 298 8.92 -28.71 1.52
#